data_2277b4dc1d04a921408c3db176d28e27
#
_entry.id   2277b4dc1d04a921408c3db176d28e27
#
_cell.length_a   1.000
_cell.length_b   1.000
_cell.length_c   1.000
_cell.angle_alpha   90.00
_cell.angle_beta   90.00
_cell.angle_gamma   90.00
#
_symmetry.space_group_name_H-M   'P 1'
#
loop_
_entity.id
_entity.type
_entity.pdbx_description
1 polymer ?
#
loop_
_entity_poly.entity_id
_entity_poly.type
_entity_poly.pdbx_seq_one_letter_code
_entity_poly.pdbx_strand_id
1 'polypeptide(L)'
;MLRVDDLTLARGGVPVLTGLSLALAPGQALILRGPNGAGKTTLLRSIAGLQPPLSGRIEGAEDRVAYAAHADGLKAMLSVTENLAFWARIFGTSDITQALDAFDLHGLADRLAGTLSAGQKRRLGLARLLVTGRPLWVLDEPTVSLDTGAVALFAAALRTHLAQGGAALIATHIDLGIEAQVLDITPFRASAATRAGASDEAFL
;
A
#
# COMPACT_ATOMS: atom_id res chain seq x y z
N MET A 1 5.50 -4.30 -14.81
CA MET A 1 6.67 -4.62 -13.98
C MET A 1 7.08 -3.36 -13.25
N LEU A 2 7.21 -3.39 -11.93
CA LEU A 2 7.83 -2.33 -11.13
C LEU A 2 9.33 -2.58 -11.06
N ARG A 3 10.11 -1.54 -11.24
CA ARG A 3 11.57 -1.57 -11.07
C ARG A 3 12.02 -0.37 -10.26
N VAL A 4 12.90 -0.62 -9.31
CA VAL A 4 13.53 0.39 -8.46
C VAL A 4 15.03 0.17 -8.53
N ASP A 5 15.78 1.20 -8.88
CA ASP A 5 17.24 1.14 -9.08
C ASP A 5 17.92 2.17 -8.19
N ASP A 6 18.81 1.70 -7.32
CA ASP A 6 19.72 2.48 -6.44
C ASP A 6 19.02 3.62 -5.70
N LEU A 7 17.88 3.31 -5.09
CA LEU A 7 16.98 4.30 -4.52
C LEU A 7 17.49 4.79 -3.16
N THR A 8 17.60 6.11 -3.02
CA THR A 8 17.85 6.80 -1.74
C THR A 8 16.64 7.62 -1.35
N LEU A 9 16.15 7.42 -0.14
CA LEU A 9 14.94 8.05 0.38
C LEU A 9 15.23 8.81 1.66
N ALA A 10 14.56 9.95 1.84
CA ALA A 10 14.66 10.78 3.03
C ALA A 10 13.30 11.01 3.70
N ARG A 11 13.35 11.37 4.97
CA ARG A 11 12.21 11.86 5.74
C ARG A 11 12.60 13.17 6.42
N GLY A 12 11.92 14.26 6.05
CA GLY A 12 12.29 15.60 6.56
C GLY A 12 13.72 15.99 6.23
N GLY A 13 14.20 15.70 5.01
CA GLY A 13 15.57 15.96 4.57
C GLY A 13 16.61 14.93 5.03
N VAL A 14 16.33 14.11 6.04
CA VAL A 14 17.27 13.13 6.58
C VAL A 14 17.15 11.81 5.84
N PRO A 15 18.24 11.24 5.25
CA PRO A 15 18.22 9.93 4.60
C PRO A 15 17.79 8.82 5.56
N VAL A 16 16.86 7.96 5.10
CA VAL A 16 16.37 6.79 5.86
C VAL A 16 16.70 5.47 5.19
N LEU A 17 16.73 5.44 3.85
CA LEU A 17 17.13 4.28 3.04
C LEU A 17 18.12 4.74 1.97
N THR A 18 19.13 3.91 1.66
CA THR A 18 20.15 4.19 0.65
C THR A 18 20.47 2.94 -0.17
N GLY A 19 20.61 3.09 -1.50
CA GLY A 19 21.09 2.03 -2.38
C GLY A 19 20.09 0.88 -2.59
N LEU A 20 18.79 1.11 -2.35
CA LEU A 20 17.79 0.05 -2.44
C LEU A 20 17.41 -0.21 -3.91
N SER A 21 17.53 -1.47 -4.31
CA SER A 21 17.07 -1.94 -5.62
C SER A 21 16.12 -3.13 -5.47
N LEU A 22 15.04 -3.14 -6.24
CA LEU A 22 14.09 -4.23 -6.29
C LEU A 22 13.38 -4.30 -7.65
N ALA A 23 12.85 -5.47 -7.97
CA ALA A 23 11.97 -5.67 -9.13
C ALA A 23 10.77 -6.51 -8.72
N LEU A 24 9.61 -6.20 -9.31
CA LEU A 24 8.36 -6.91 -9.04
C LEU A 24 7.62 -7.12 -10.36
N ALA A 25 7.46 -8.38 -10.75
CA ALA A 25 6.79 -8.76 -11.99
C ALA A 25 5.26 -8.88 -11.79
N PRO A 26 4.48 -8.83 -12.88
CA PRO A 26 3.06 -9.20 -12.83
C PRO A 26 2.87 -10.60 -12.23
N GLY A 27 1.80 -10.79 -11.47
CA GLY A 27 1.48 -12.01 -10.76
C GLY A 27 2.25 -12.24 -9.47
N GLN A 28 3.18 -11.35 -9.10
CA GLN A 28 4.04 -11.53 -7.93
C GLN A 28 3.63 -10.62 -6.75
N ALA A 29 3.87 -11.13 -5.55
CA ALA A 29 3.85 -10.34 -4.32
C ALA A 29 5.26 -10.24 -3.73
N LEU A 30 5.59 -9.05 -3.20
CA LEU A 30 6.82 -8.78 -2.47
C LEU A 30 6.47 -8.22 -1.09
N ILE A 31 6.87 -8.94 -0.04
CA ILE A 31 6.67 -8.53 1.35
C ILE A 31 7.92 -7.81 1.84
N LEU A 32 7.74 -6.58 2.30
CA LEU A 32 8.79 -5.80 2.94
C LEU A 32 8.85 -6.14 4.43
N ARG A 33 10.03 -6.54 4.90
CA ARG A 33 10.32 -6.79 6.30
C ARG A 33 11.34 -5.77 6.83
N GLY A 34 11.38 -5.61 8.13
CA GLY A 34 12.30 -4.72 8.85
C GLY A 34 11.64 -4.11 10.07
N PRO A 35 12.41 -3.59 11.03
CA PRO A 35 11.88 -3.01 12.28
C PRO A 35 11.03 -1.76 12.01
N ASN A 36 10.26 -1.34 13.03
CA ASN A 36 9.53 -0.08 12.96
C ASN A 36 10.52 1.07 12.78
N GLY A 37 10.17 2.04 11.91
CA GLY A 37 11.07 3.14 11.56
C GLY A 37 12.18 2.80 10.56
N ALA A 38 12.24 1.58 10.03
CA ALA A 38 13.24 1.19 9.01
C ALA A 38 13.07 1.87 7.65
N GLY A 39 11.92 2.53 7.40
CA GLY A 39 11.67 3.21 6.13
C GLY A 39 10.64 2.52 5.22
N LYS A 40 9.96 1.46 5.67
CA LYS A 40 8.93 0.74 4.87
C LYS A 40 7.87 1.70 4.31
N THR A 41 7.22 2.48 5.17
CA THR A 41 6.22 3.48 4.76
C THR A 41 6.80 4.52 3.81
N THR A 42 8.04 4.98 4.03
CA THR A 42 8.71 5.94 3.15
C THR A 42 8.91 5.35 1.75
N LEU A 43 9.37 4.09 1.67
CA LEU A 43 9.51 3.37 0.39
C LEU A 43 8.17 3.22 -0.32
N LEU A 44 7.13 2.75 0.38
CA LEU A 44 5.80 2.60 -0.19
C LEU A 44 5.23 3.93 -0.70
N ARG A 45 5.39 5.02 0.05
CA ARG A 45 4.95 6.37 -0.37
C ARG A 45 5.71 6.88 -1.58
N SER A 46 7.01 6.61 -1.69
CA SER A 46 7.80 7.01 -2.85
C SER A 46 7.38 6.24 -4.10
N ILE A 47 7.13 4.93 -3.99
CA ILE A 47 6.61 4.11 -5.10
C ILE A 47 5.19 4.56 -5.49
N ALA A 48 4.37 4.98 -4.53
CA ALA A 48 3.04 5.54 -4.79
C ALA A 48 3.06 6.99 -5.36
N GLY A 49 4.24 7.57 -5.62
CA GLY A 49 4.37 8.94 -6.14
C GLY A 49 4.03 10.05 -5.14
N LEU A 50 3.88 9.71 -3.85
CA LEU A 50 3.49 10.65 -2.79
C LEU A 50 4.70 11.38 -2.17
N GLN A 51 5.90 10.91 -2.48
CA GLN A 51 7.15 11.49 -1.98
C GLN A 51 8.26 11.24 -3.00
N PRO A 52 8.96 12.27 -3.47
CA PRO A 52 10.08 12.08 -4.40
C PRO A 52 11.25 11.39 -3.69
N PRO A 53 12.04 10.58 -4.39
CA PRO A 53 13.33 10.09 -3.90
C PRO A 53 14.38 11.20 -3.89
N LEU A 54 15.44 11.05 -3.08
CA LEU A 54 16.63 11.90 -3.14
C LEU A 54 17.50 11.55 -4.36
N SER A 55 17.64 10.26 -4.65
CA SER A 55 18.34 9.75 -5.82
C SER A 55 17.83 8.36 -6.20
N GLY A 56 18.25 7.87 -7.37
CA GLY A 56 17.78 6.61 -7.92
C GLY A 56 16.54 6.79 -8.79
N ARG A 57 15.96 5.65 -9.22
CA ARG A 57 14.85 5.65 -10.17
C ARG A 57 13.77 4.66 -9.78
N ILE A 58 12.52 5.05 -10.01
CA ILE A 58 11.34 4.18 -9.90
C ILE A 58 10.67 4.17 -11.28
N GLU A 59 10.48 2.98 -11.85
CA GLU A 59 9.86 2.78 -13.16
C GLU A 59 8.66 1.83 -13.06
N GLY A 60 7.62 2.07 -13.86
CA GLY A 60 6.44 1.22 -13.95
C GLY A 60 5.43 1.41 -12.82
N ALA A 61 5.56 2.48 -12.05
CA ALA A 61 4.61 2.87 -11.01
C ALA A 61 3.62 3.95 -11.47
N GLU A 62 4.02 4.81 -12.44
CA GLU A 62 3.23 5.95 -12.90
C GLU A 62 1.82 5.50 -13.30
N ASP A 63 0.79 6.14 -12.76
CA ASP A 63 -0.63 5.88 -13.02
C ASP A 63 -1.09 4.42 -12.88
N ARG A 64 -0.30 3.57 -12.24
CA ARG A 64 -0.57 2.13 -12.08
C ARG A 64 -0.78 1.69 -10.64
N VAL A 65 -0.56 2.58 -9.69
CA VAL A 65 -0.59 2.24 -8.25
C VAL A 65 -1.95 2.47 -7.64
N ALA A 66 -2.44 1.47 -6.89
CA ALA A 66 -3.44 1.65 -5.84
C ALA A 66 -2.75 1.57 -4.49
N TYR A 67 -2.78 2.67 -3.73
CA TYR A 67 -2.12 2.75 -2.43
C TYR A 67 -3.12 2.63 -1.28
N ALA A 68 -2.90 1.65 -0.40
CA ALA A 68 -3.58 1.54 0.88
C ALA A 68 -2.61 1.92 2.00
N ALA A 69 -2.80 3.11 2.53
CA ALA A 69 -2.05 3.64 3.66
C ALA A 69 -2.56 3.05 5.00
N HIS A 70 -1.91 3.43 6.08
CA HIS A 70 -2.40 3.16 7.43
C HIS A 70 -3.78 3.81 7.69
N ALA A 71 -4.03 5.00 7.13
CA ALA A 71 -5.33 5.65 7.15
C ALA A 71 -6.19 5.18 5.95
N ASP A 72 -7.44 4.82 6.20
CA ASP A 72 -8.32 4.20 5.19
C ASP A 72 -8.80 5.16 4.10
N GLY A 73 -8.67 6.49 4.29
CA GLY A 73 -9.04 7.51 3.31
C GLY A 73 -10.53 7.51 2.97
N LEU A 74 -11.38 7.26 3.96
CA LEU A 74 -12.82 7.21 3.82
C LEU A 74 -13.46 8.58 4.06
N LYS A 75 -14.54 8.83 3.36
CA LYS A 75 -15.42 9.99 3.58
C LYS A 75 -16.49 9.58 4.59
N ALA A 76 -16.37 10.06 5.83
CA ALA A 76 -17.21 9.65 6.96
C ALA A 76 -18.71 9.88 6.75
N MET A 77 -19.07 10.92 6.00
CA MET A 77 -20.45 11.32 5.73
C MET A 77 -21.08 10.60 4.51
N LEU A 78 -20.31 9.79 3.80
CA LEU A 78 -20.81 8.96 2.72
C LEU A 78 -21.06 7.53 3.22
N SER A 79 -22.05 6.86 2.63
CA SER A 79 -22.28 5.44 2.87
C SER A 79 -21.14 4.58 2.33
N VAL A 80 -21.16 3.27 2.64
CA VAL A 80 -20.22 2.30 2.07
C VAL A 80 -20.28 2.31 0.54
N THR A 81 -21.50 2.21 -0.02
CA THR A 81 -21.74 2.25 -1.46
C THR A 81 -21.23 3.56 -2.08
N GLU A 82 -21.54 4.70 -1.47
CA GLU A 82 -21.12 6.00 -1.98
C GLU A 82 -19.61 6.20 -1.91
N ASN A 83 -18.94 5.68 -0.87
CA ASN A 83 -17.47 5.69 -0.80
C ASN A 83 -16.85 4.88 -1.95
N LEU A 84 -17.32 3.67 -2.22
CA LEU A 84 -16.81 2.85 -3.32
C LEU A 84 -17.13 3.48 -4.68
N ALA A 85 -18.35 3.96 -4.89
CA ALA A 85 -18.76 4.64 -6.12
C ALA A 85 -17.96 5.92 -6.37
N PHE A 86 -17.63 6.69 -5.32
CA PHE A 86 -16.78 7.87 -5.43
C PHE A 86 -15.41 7.51 -5.99
N TRP A 87 -14.76 6.47 -5.44
CA TRP A 87 -13.45 6.03 -5.92
C TRP A 87 -13.51 5.40 -7.30
N ALA A 88 -14.53 4.58 -7.58
CA ALA A 88 -14.75 4.01 -8.90
C ALA A 88 -14.79 5.10 -9.98
N ARG A 89 -15.58 6.18 -9.77
CA ARG A 89 -15.66 7.30 -10.70
C ARG A 89 -14.32 8.02 -10.90
N ILE A 90 -13.53 8.23 -9.85
CA ILE A 90 -12.19 8.85 -9.96
C ILE A 90 -11.28 8.02 -10.86
N PHE A 91 -11.36 6.70 -10.78
CA PHE A 91 -10.53 5.79 -11.59
C PHE A 91 -11.18 5.37 -12.92
N GLY A 92 -12.32 5.94 -13.29
CA GLY A 92 -13.00 5.66 -14.55
C GLY A 92 -13.69 4.30 -14.61
N THR A 93 -14.01 3.72 -13.44
CA THR A 93 -14.79 2.50 -13.30
C THR A 93 -16.18 2.81 -12.73
N SER A 94 -17.12 1.86 -12.78
CA SER A 94 -18.48 2.06 -12.26
C SER A 94 -18.99 0.88 -11.44
N ASP A 95 -18.45 -0.32 -11.66
CA ASP A 95 -18.88 -1.51 -10.94
C ASP A 95 -18.18 -1.62 -9.58
N ILE A 96 -18.98 -1.67 -8.53
CA ILE A 96 -18.54 -1.83 -7.15
C ILE A 96 -18.94 -3.19 -6.56
N THR A 97 -19.64 -4.03 -7.33
CA THR A 97 -20.22 -5.30 -6.86
C THR A 97 -19.12 -6.22 -6.35
N GLN A 98 -18.06 -6.40 -7.14
CA GLN A 98 -16.92 -7.22 -6.75
C GLN A 98 -16.28 -6.75 -5.44
N ALA A 99 -16.22 -5.45 -5.19
CA ALA A 99 -15.64 -4.90 -3.97
C ALA A 99 -16.54 -5.16 -2.75
N LEU A 100 -17.86 -5.08 -2.92
CA LEU A 100 -18.83 -5.40 -1.87
C LEU A 100 -18.79 -6.90 -1.52
N ASP A 101 -18.76 -7.76 -2.55
CA ASP A 101 -18.68 -9.23 -2.40
C ASP A 101 -17.39 -9.66 -1.69
N ALA A 102 -16.24 -9.21 -2.21
CA ALA A 102 -14.93 -9.67 -1.75
C ALA A 102 -14.64 -9.31 -0.27
N PHE A 103 -15.25 -8.25 0.23
CA PHE A 103 -15.04 -7.77 1.59
C PHE A 103 -16.27 -7.89 2.49
N ASP A 104 -17.31 -8.64 2.06
CA ASP A 104 -18.55 -8.86 2.82
C ASP A 104 -19.14 -7.54 3.34
N LEU A 105 -19.43 -6.62 2.42
CA LEU A 105 -19.90 -5.27 2.74
C LEU A 105 -21.39 -5.03 2.39
N HIS A 106 -22.08 -6.00 1.78
CA HIS A 106 -23.50 -5.84 1.38
C HIS A 106 -24.41 -5.46 2.55
N GLY A 107 -24.26 -6.12 3.70
CA GLY A 107 -25.03 -5.82 4.90
C GLY A 107 -24.74 -4.43 5.51
N LEU A 108 -23.74 -3.72 4.99
CA LEU A 108 -23.33 -2.40 5.45
C LEU A 108 -23.49 -1.32 4.37
N ALA A 109 -24.01 -1.67 3.18
CA ALA A 109 -23.99 -0.86 1.97
C ALA A 109 -24.50 0.56 2.18
N ASP A 110 -25.59 0.72 2.90
CA ASP A 110 -26.26 2.02 3.16
C ASP A 110 -25.80 2.71 4.44
N ARG A 111 -24.90 2.07 5.22
CA ARG A 111 -24.39 2.67 6.48
C ARG A 111 -23.35 3.73 6.18
N LEU A 112 -23.40 4.85 6.90
CA LEU A 112 -22.39 5.89 6.83
C LEU A 112 -21.04 5.36 7.32
N ALA A 113 -19.96 5.62 6.56
CA ALA A 113 -18.61 5.15 6.90
C ALA A 113 -18.14 5.65 8.27
N GLY A 114 -18.63 6.83 8.70
CA GLY A 114 -18.33 7.37 10.03
C GLY A 114 -18.80 6.47 11.18
N THR A 115 -19.89 5.72 11.00
CA THR A 115 -20.51 4.86 12.02
C THR A 115 -19.98 3.42 12.06
N LEU A 116 -19.10 3.07 11.13
CA LEU A 116 -18.50 1.74 11.06
C LEU A 116 -17.47 1.53 12.18
N SER A 117 -17.32 0.27 12.62
CA SER A 117 -16.21 -0.12 13.49
C SER A 117 -14.86 0.03 12.78
N ALA A 118 -13.74 0.01 13.51
CA ALA A 118 -12.40 0.10 12.92
C ALA A 118 -12.14 -1.01 11.88
N GLY A 119 -12.50 -2.26 12.18
CA GLY A 119 -12.37 -3.38 11.24
C GLY A 119 -13.25 -3.23 10.00
N GLN A 120 -14.50 -2.74 10.15
CA GLN A 120 -15.39 -2.46 9.02
C GLN A 120 -14.85 -1.31 8.14
N LYS A 121 -14.30 -0.25 8.75
CA LYS A 121 -13.62 0.83 8.03
C LYS A 121 -12.42 0.30 7.26
N ARG A 122 -11.61 -0.56 7.88
CA ARG A 122 -10.46 -1.17 7.22
C ARG A 122 -10.88 -2.04 6.04
N ARG A 123 -11.92 -2.88 6.18
CA ARG A 123 -12.48 -3.66 5.06
C ARG A 123 -12.92 -2.75 3.91
N LEU A 124 -13.66 -1.68 4.18
CA LEU A 124 -14.07 -0.71 3.18
C LEU A 124 -12.86 0.00 2.54
N GLY A 125 -11.85 0.36 3.32
CA GLY A 125 -10.60 0.95 2.84
C GLY A 125 -9.85 0.03 1.87
N LEU A 126 -9.82 -1.28 2.14
CA LEU A 126 -9.21 -2.28 1.27
C LEU A 126 -10.07 -2.61 0.04
N ALA A 127 -11.40 -2.62 0.18
CA ALA A 127 -12.32 -2.82 -0.94
C ALA A 127 -12.14 -1.78 -2.05
N ARG A 128 -11.68 -0.57 -1.72
CA ARG A 128 -11.32 0.47 -2.70
C ARG A 128 -10.27 0.01 -3.71
N LEU A 129 -9.36 -0.89 -3.33
CA LEU A 129 -8.33 -1.40 -4.24
C LEU A 129 -8.95 -2.03 -5.49
N LEU A 130 -10.06 -2.78 -5.30
CA LEU A 130 -10.74 -3.47 -6.39
C LEU A 130 -11.41 -2.51 -7.38
N VAL A 131 -11.94 -1.39 -6.91
CA VAL A 131 -12.61 -0.42 -7.79
C VAL A 131 -11.65 0.50 -8.54
N THR A 132 -10.34 0.47 -8.21
CA THR A 132 -9.37 1.33 -8.89
C THR A 132 -8.95 0.80 -10.26
N GLY A 133 -9.08 -0.50 -10.52
CA GLY A 133 -8.56 -1.17 -11.71
C GLY A 133 -7.03 -1.10 -11.86
N ARG A 134 -6.31 -0.65 -10.82
CA ARG A 134 -4.85 -0.48 -10.87
C ARG A 134 -4.12 -1.81 -10.68
N PRO A 135 -3.14 -2.13 -11.56
CA PRO A 135 -2.46 -3.42 -11.53
C PRO A 135 -1.40 -3.56 -10.42
N LEU A 136 -0.96 -2.47 -9.80
CA LEU A 136 0.04 -2.51 -8.73
C LEU A 136 -0.58 -2.05 -7.41
N TRP A 137 -0.71 -2.97 -6.46
CA TRP A 137 -1.15 -2.65 -5.11
C TRP A 137 0.06 -2.39 -4.21
N VAL A 138 0.08 -1.24 -3.56
CA VAL A 138 1.11 -0.83 -2.60
C VAL A 138 0.43 -0.68 -1.24
N LEU A 139 0.79 -1.53 -0.28
CA LEU A 139 0.02 -1.77 0.93
C LEU A 139 0.87 -1.58 2.19
N ASP A 140 0.46 -0.64 3.06
CA ASP A 140 1.15 -0.34 4.32
C ASP A 140 0.33 -0.88 5.49
N GLU A 141 0.80 -1.98 6.08
CA GLU A 141 0.17 -2.71 7.20
C GLU A 141 -1.35 -2.95 6.96
N PRO A 142 -1.73 -3.62 5.85
CA PRO A 142 -3.12 -3.72 5.42
C PRO A 142 -4.03 -4.46 6.41
N THR A 143 -3.47 -5.30 7.27
CA THR A 143 -4.21 -6.17 8.19
C THR A 143 -4.44 -5.60 9.58
N VAL A 144 -3.94 -4.40 9.86
CA VAL A 144 -4.19 -3.72 11.15
C VAL A 144 -5.70 -3.53 11.34
N SER A 145 -6.19 -3.83 12.54
CA SER A 145 -7.61 -3.78 12.93
C SER A 145 -8.54 -4.81 12.27
N LEU A 146 -8.03 -5.76 11.50
CA LEU A 146 -8.80 -6.87 10.95
C LEU A 146 -8.82 -8.06 11.91
N ASP A 147 -9.96 -8.70 12.02
CA ASP A 147 -10.08 -10.02 12.62
C ASP A 147 -9.62 -11.12 11.61
N THR A 148 -9.51 -12.34 12.08
CA THR A 148 -9.05 -13.49 11.26
C THR A 148 -9.90 -13.69 10.00
N GLY A 149 -11.23 -13.51 10.10
CA GLY A 149 -12.13 -13.64 8.95
C GLY A 149 -11.85 -12.56 7.90
N ALA A 150 -11.71 -11.32 8.32
CA ALA A 150 -11.39 -10.20 7.42
C ALA A 150 -9.99 -10.32 6.80
N VAL A 151 -9.00 -10.86 7.53
CA VAL A 151 -7.67 -11.18 6.98
C VAL A 151 -7.80 -12.24 5.87
N ALA A 152 -8.64 -13.26 6.06
CA ALA A 152 -8.88 -14.29 5.03
C ALA A 152 -9.55 -13.70 3.77
N LEU A 153 -10.52 -12.80 3.91
CA LEU A 153 -11.14 -12.08 2.78
C LEU A 153 -10.10 -11.26 2.02
N PHE A 154 -9.28 -10.50 2.72
CA PHE A 154 -8.20 -9.73 2.11
C PHE A 154 -7.19 -10.63 1.37
N ALA A 155 -6.76 -11.73 1.98
CA ALA A 155 -5.85 -12.69 1.35
C ALA A 155 -6.48 -13.33 0.09
N ALA A 156 -7.79 -13.61 0.09
CA ALA A 156 -8.49 -14.11 -1.08
C ALA A 156 -8.53 -13.07 -2.21
N ALA A 157 -8.88 -11.81 -1.91
CA ALA A 157 -8.87 -10.72 -2.87
C ALA A 157 -7.47 -10.49 -3.47
N LEU A 158 -6.42 -10.57 -2.64
CA LEU A 158 -5.03 -10.43 -3.08
C LEU A 158 -4.62 -11.58 -4.01
N ARG A 159 -4.94 -12.85 -3.67
CA ARG A 159 -4.70 -13.99 -4.56
C ARG A 159 -5.38 -13.83 -5.91
N THR A 160 -6.63 -13.39 -5.93
CA THR A 160 -7.36 -13.12 -7.18
C THR A 160 -6.68 -12.04 -8.00
N HIS A 161 -6.26 -10.93 -7.36
CA HIS A 161 -5.53 -9.86 -8.02
C HIS A 161 -4.23 -10.35 -8.66
N LEU A 162 -3.43 -11.13 -7.95
CA LEU A 162 -2.18 -11.71 -8.47
C LEU A 162 -2.44 -12.68 -9.63
N ALA A 163 -3.45 -13.55 -9.51
CA ALA A 163 -3.84 -14.50 -10.56
C ALA A 163 -4.30 -13.80 -11.85
N GLN A 164 -4.85 -12.59 -11.75
CA GLN A 164 -5.23 -11.75 -12.89
C GLN A 164 -4.06 -10.96 -13.48
N GLY A 165 -2.82 -11.22 -13.04
CA GLY A 165 -1.62 -10.52 -13.50
C GLY A 165 -1.34 -9.20 -12.78
N GLY A 166 -2.04 -8.91 -11.70
CA GLY A 166 -1.68 -7.81 -10.80
C GLY A 166 -0.38 -8.10 -10.05
N ALA A 167 0.13 -7.09 -9.35
CA ALA A 167 1.31 -7.22 -8.48
C ALA A 167 1.06 -6.52 -7.15
N ALA A 168 1.73 -6.96 -6.08
CA ALA A 168 1.56 -6.36 -4.77
C ALA A 168 2.88 -6.17 -4.03
N LEU A 169 3.10 -4.96 -3.52
CA LEU A 169 4.19 -4.63 -2.60
C LEU A 169 3.58 -4.33 -1.23
N ILE A 170 3.96 -5.10 -0.22
CA ILE A 170 3.24 -5.15 1.05
C ILE A 170 4.21 -5.00 2.22
N ALA A 171 4.05 -3.98 3.05
CA ALA A 171 4.67 -3.95 4.37
C ALA A 171 3.71 -4.59 5.37
N THR A 172 4.10 -5.73 5.95
CA THR A 172 3.32 -6.41 6.98
C THR A 172 4.19 -7.31 7.84
N HIS A 173 3.76 -7.53 9.08
CA HIS A 173 4.37 -8.50 10.00
C HIS A 173 3.58 -9.82 10.08
N ILE A 174 2.38 -9.86 9.50
CA ILE A 174 1.48 -11.02 9.52
C ILE A 174 1.78 -11.92 8.30
N ASP A 175 1.66 -13.22 8.48
CA ASP A 175 1.60 -14.17 7.39
C ASP A 175 0.21 -14.12 6.75
N LEU A 176 0.16 -13.81 5.46
CA LEU A 176 -1.08 -13.72 4.69
C LEU A 176 -1.48 -15.06 4.04
N GLY A 177 -0.66 -16.11 4.20
CA GLY A 177 -0.89 -17.40 3.54
C GLY A 177 -0.89 -17.29 2.01
N ILE A 178 -0.03 -16.45 1.44
CA ILE A 178 0.17 -16.26 0.01
C ILE A 178 1.62 -16.59 -0.36
N GLU A 179 1.83 -17.04 -1.59
CA GLU A 179 3.18 -17.14 -2.14
C GLU A 179 3.72 -15.72 -2.40
N ALA A 180 4.84 -15.38 -1.77
CA ALA A 180 5.44 -14.07 -1.89
C ALA A 180 6.95 -14.11 -1.69
N GLN A 181 7.67 -13.25 -2.40
CA GLN A 181 9.07 -12.96 -2.08
C GLN A 181 9.15 -12.09 -0.83
N VAL A 182 10.24 -12.17 -0.10
CA VAL A 182 10.48 -11.35 1.10
C VAL A 182 11.75 -10.53 0.90
N LEU A 183 11.65 -9.22 1.12
CA LEU A 183 12.79 -8.31 1.12
C LEU A 183 12.95 -7.70 2.52
N ASP A 184 14.04 -8.02 3.19
CA ASP A 184 14.45 -7.29 4.39
C ASP A 184 15.11 -5.98 3.98
N ILE A 185 14.50 -4.85 4.38
CA ILE A 185 15.02 -3.52 4.08
C ILE A 185 16.06 -3.03 5.11
N THR A 186 16.34 -3.81 6.13
CA THR A 186 17.31 -3.44 7.21
C THR A 186 18.70 -3.12 6.67
N PRO A 187 19.28 -3.88 5.71
CA PRO A 187 20.60 -3.58 5.15
C PRO A 187 20.69 -2.23 4.42
N PHE A 188 19.56 -1.72 3.95
CA PHE A 188 19.49 -0.45 3.19
C PHE A 188 19.27 0.77 4.09
N ARG A 189 19.21 0.61 5.41
CA ARG A 189 19.05 1.75 6.33
C ARG A 189 20.25 2.67 6.25
N ALA A 190 19.97 3.97 6.10
CA ALA A 190 21.03 4.98 6.11
C ALA A 190 21.85 4.92 7.41
N SER A 191 23.17 4.95 7.29
CA SER A 191 24.09 4.93 8.44
C SER A 191 23.94 6.19 9.31
N ALA A 192 24.44 6.13 10.54
CA ALA A 192 24.47 7.30 11.42
C ALA A 192 25.30 8.46 10.81
N ALA A 193 26.40 8.12 10.12
CA ALA A 193 27.24 9.10 9.42
C ALA A 193 26.50 9.79 8.26
N THR A 194 25.74 9.05 7.46
CA THR A 194 24.93 9.59 6.36
C THR A 194 23.82 10.53 6.86
N ARG A 195 23.28 10.27 8.06
CA ARG A 195 22.24 11.12 8.68
C ARG A 195 22.81 12.41 9.25
N ALA A 196 24.00 12.37 9.82
CA ALA A 196 24.66 13.54 10.42
C ALA A 196 25.08 14.57 9.34
N GLY A 197 25.65 14.11 8.21
CA GLY A 197 26.05 15.01 7.13
C GLY A 197 24.87 15.78 6.47
N ALA A 198 23.69 15.15 6.37
CA ALA A 198 22.52 15.80 5.79
C ALA A 198 21.85 16.80 6.73
N SER A 199 22.02 16.70 8.05
CA SER A 199 21.52 17.70 9.00
C SER A 199 22.32 19.01 8.98
N ASP A 200 23.61 18.93 8.67
CA ASP A 200 24.47 20.14 8.59
C ASP A 200 24.22 20.95 7.31
N GLU A 201 23.91 20.27 6.19
CA GLU A 201 23.54 20.97 4.93
C GLU A 201 22.15 21.61 4.95
N ALA A 202 21.22 21.16 5.80
CA ALA A 202 19.87 21.72 5.92
C ALA A 202 19.81 23.03 6.75
N PHE A 203 20.91 23.43 7.38
CA PHE A 203 21.03 24.65 8.19
C PHE A 203 21.98 25.72 7.57
N LEU A 204 22.46 25.51 6.35
CA LEU A 204 23.18 26.48 5.53
C LEU A 204 22.30 26.98 4.37
#